data_aad51304fa0eb83f1af9a3f7d0eed287
#
_entry.id   aad51304fa0eb83f1af9a3f7d0eed287
#
_cell.length_a   1.000
_cell.length_b   1.000
_cell.length_c   1.000
_cell.angle_alpha   90.00
_cell.angle_beta   90.00
_cell.angle_gamma   90.00
#
_symmetry.space_group_name_H-M   'P 1'
#
loop_
_entity.id
_entity.type
_entity.pdbx_description
1 polymer ?
#
loop_
_entity_poly.entity_id
_entity_poly.type
_entity_poly.pdbx_seq_one_letter_code
_entity_poly.pdbx_strand_id
1 'polypeptide(L)'
;MDENQYRDTYRTINETRCWFEKSINSRKCRCARMERFNLADREGVRCTSKEAQLQCEQLLKIMREKAIFALQMTKLDGPLPHAKEVKVQLGSMLGLQKALHPELAAADEVNDIHGTLLEAIEHYGAIESLPYEQIVQTVVQIQGRPKRKDRR
;
A
#
# COMPACT_ATOMS: atom_id res chain seq x y z
N MET A 1 9.53 25.34 -2.57
CA MET A 1 9.33 24.45 -3.75
C MET A 1 7.84 24.30 -3.99
N ASP A 2 7.37 24.64 -5.17
CA ASP A 2 5.96 24.45 -5.51
C ASP A 2 5.66 22.98 -5.85
N GLU A 3 4.39 22.65 -6.02
CA GLU A 3 3.93 21.27 -6.23
C GLU A 3 4.51 20.66 -7.51
N ASN A 4 4.58 21.42 -8.59
CA ASN A 4 5.11 20.91 -9.85
C ASN A 4 6.62 20.67 -9.76
N GLN A 5 7.37 21.59 -9.14
CA GLN A 5 8.80 21.41 -8.89
C GLN A 5 9.05 20.18 -8.00
N TYR A 6 8.22 20.00 -6.97
CA TYR A 6 8.33 18.84 -6.10
C TYR A 6 8.16 17.55 -6.89
N ARG A 7 7.10 17.44 -7.70
CA ARG A 7 6.82 16.22 -8.46
C ARG A 7 7.93 15.92 -9.47
N ASP A 8 8.44 16.92 -10.15
CA ASP A 8 9.51 16.74 -11.14
C ASP A 8 10.80 16.30 -10.48
N THR A 9 11.18 16.95 -9.37
CA THR A 9 12.37 16.59 -8.62
C THR A 9 12.23 15.19 -8.03
N TYR A 10 11.05 14.86 -7.47
CA TYR A 10 10.76 13.55 -6.91
C TYR A 10 10.99 12.45 -7.95
N ARG A 11 10.44 12.60 -9.16
CA ARG A 11 10.59 11.62 -10.22
C ARG A 11 12.05 11.43 -10.62
N THR A 12 12.83 12.50 -10.62
CA THR A 12 14.23 12.46 -10.97
C THR A 12 15.07 11.71 -9.94
N ILE A 13 14.83 11.95 -8.65
CA ILE A 13 15.65 11.39 -7.57
C ILE A 13 15.14 10.06 -7.03
N ASN A 14 13.90 9.69 -7.32
CA ASN A 14 13.30 8.45 -6.79
C ASN A 14 12.87 7.50 -7.90
N GLU A 15 13.84 7.00 -8.67
CA GLU A 15 13.58 6.01 -9.72
C GLU A 15 13.14 4.66 -9.16
N THR A 16 13.52 4.36 -7.93
CA THR A 16 13.18 3.10 -7.25
C THR A 16 12.06 3.32 -6.23
N ARG A 17 11.09 4.12 -6.57
CA ARG A 17 9.97 4.49 -5.73
C ARG A 17 9.30 3.27 -5.08
N CYS A 18 8.98 3.38 -3.79
CA CYS A 18 8.20 2.37 -3.08
C CYS A 18 6.71 2.53 -3.43
N TRP A 19 6.10 1.46 -3.91
CA TRP A 19 4.67 1.47 -4.28
C TRP A 19 3.74 1.59 -3.07
N PHE A 20 4.24 1.25 -1.88
CA PHE A 20 3.50 1.34 -0.61
C PHE A 20 3.90 2.58 0.21
N GLU A 21 4.49 3.58 -0.42
CA GLU A 21 4.97 4.78 0.25
C GLU A 21 3.90 5.44 1.15
N LYS A 22 2.66 5.52 0.67
CA LYS A 22 1.60 6.17 1.43
C LYS A 22 1.27 5.43 2.72
N SER A 23 1.21 4.11 2.69
CA SER A 23 0.96 3.32 3.91
C SER A 23 2.16 3.35 4.85
N ILE A 24 3.38 3.41 4.32
CA ILE A 24 4.58 3.56 5.12
C ILE A 24 4.61 4.94 5.78
N ASN A 25 4.30 5.99 5.04
CA ASN A 25 4.26 7.35 5.58
C ASN A 25 3.10 7.56 6.57
N SER A 26 2.07 6.73 6.52
CA SER A 26 1.01 6.74 7.53
C SER A 26 1.43 6.10 8.86
N ARG A 27 2.63 5.55 8.92
CA ARG A 27 3.23 4.87 10.09
C ARG A 27 2.55 3.53 10.44
N LYS A 28 1.75 2.98 9.54
CA LYS A 28 1.08 1.70 9.73
C LYS A 28 1.81 0.52 9.06
N CYS A 29 2.71 0.81 8.13
CA CYS A 29 3.47 -0.22 7.43
C CYS A 29 4.96 0.08 7.47
N ARG A 30 5.77 -0.99 7.47
CA ARG A 30 7.22 -0.94 7.35
C ARG A 30 7.65 -2.02 6.36
N CYS A 31 8.87 -1.90 5.86
CA CYS A 31 9.42 -2.88 4.94
C CYS A 31 10.94 -2.99 5.14
N ALA A 32 11.45 -4.22 5.13
CA ALA A 32 12.89 -4.46 5.25
C ALA A 32 13.69 -3.90 4.06
N ARG A 33 13.01 -3.65 2.93
CA ARG A 33 13.65 -3.15 1.70
C ARG A 33 13.53 -1.65 1.52
N MET A 34 12.89 -0.95 2.45
CA MET A 34 12.65 0.49 2.30
C MET A 34 13.84 1.32 2.77
N GLU A 35 13.96 2.49 2.14
CA GLU A 35 14.87 3.55 2.56
C GLU A 35 14.12 4.87 2.50
N ARG A 36 14.14 5.62 3.60
CA ARG A 36 13.46 6.91 3.68
C ARG A 36 14.39 8.02 3.22
N PHE A 37 13.82 9.05 2.62
CA PHE A 37 14.53 10.28 2.29
C PHE A 37 13.61 11.48 2.44
N ASN A 38 14.18 12.67 2.51
CA ASN A 38 13.41 13.90 2.57
C ASN A 38 13.64 14.72 1.30
N LEU A 39 12.55 15.28 0.77
CA LEU A 39 12.59 16.24 -0.31
C LEU A 39 11.78 17.45 0.12
N ALA A 40 12.46 18.59 0.34
CA ALA A 40 11.89 19.73 1.02
C ALA A 40 11.38 19.28 2.40
N ASP A 41 10.14 19.57 2.78
CA ASP A 41 9.57 19.18 4.06
C ASP A 41 8.77 17.86 3.98
N ARG A 42 8.88 17.13 2.87
CA ARG A 42 8.12 15.90 2.66
C ARG A 42 9.01 14.68 2.73
N GLU A 43 8.45 13.60 3.25
CA GLU A 43 9.12 12.31 3.29
C GLU A 43 8.81 11.50 2.05
N GLY A 44 9.85 10.87 1.49
CA GLY A 44 9.72 9.91 0.42
C GLY A 44 10.24 8.55 0.85
N VAL A 45 9.85 7.50 0.14
CA VAL A 45 10.31 6.14 0.39
C VAL A 45 10.73 5.51 -0.93
N ARG A 46 11.92 4.90 -0.93
CA ARG A 46 12.43 4.15 -2.07
C ARG A 46 12.63 2.69 -1.68
N CYS A 47 12.63 1.83 -2.71
CA CYS A 47 12.90 0.41 -2.53
C CYS A 47 14.37 0.13 -2.85
N THR A 48 15.04 -0.66 -2.01
CA THR A 48 16.43 -1.02 -2.23
C THR A 48 16.59 -2.28 -3.10
N SER A 49 15.48 -2.90 -3.52
CA SER A 49 15.47 -4.11 -4.35
C SER A 49 14.56 -3.91 -5.55
N LYS A 50 15.11 -4.01 -6.75
CA LYS A 50 14.33 -3.89 -7.99
C LYS A 50 13.30 -5.01 -8.11
N GLU A 51 13.67 -6.22 -7.72
CA GLU A 51 12.76 -7.37 -7.72
C GLU A 51 11.57 -7.14 -6.78
N ALA A 52 11.85 -6.67 -5.56
CA ALA A 52 10.80 -6.36 -4.59
C ALA A 52 9.87 -5.26 -5.13
N GLN A 53 10.43 -4.24 -5.75
CA GLN A 53 9.66 -3.14 -6.33
C GLN A 53 8.68 -3.66 -7.39
N LEU A 54 9.13 -4.52 -8.27
CA LEU A 54 8.28 -5.08 -9.34
C LEU A 54 7.18 -5.98 -8.78
N GLN A 55 7.48 -6.77 -7.76
CA GLN A 55 6.49 -7.63 -7.12
C GLN A 55 5.42 -6.80 -6.41
N CYS A 56 5.82 -5.76 -5.69
CA CYS A 56 4.88 -4.87 -5.01
C CYS A 56 4.03 -4.08 -6.01
N GLU A 57 4.60 -3.65 -7.13
CA GLU A 57 3.86 -3.01 -8.22
C GLU A 57 2.76 -3.93 -8.75
N GLN A 58 3.10 -5.19 -9.02
CA GLN A 58 2.15 -6.17 -9.54
C GLN A 58 1.01 -6.40 -8.54
N LEU A 59 1.34 -6.61 -7.27
CA LEU A 59 0.33 -6.79 -6.23
C LEU A 59 -0.61 -5.59 -6.15
N LEU A 60 -0.05 -4.39 -6.09
CA LEU A 60 -0.85 -3.18 -5.91
C LEU A 60 -1.74 -2.91 -7.11
N LYS A 61 -1.25 -3.18 -8.32
CA LYS A 61 -2.04 -3.04 -9.54
C LYS A 61 -3.28 -3.93 -9.50
N ILE A 62 -3.11 -5.20 -9.14
CA ILE A 62 -4.24 -6.13 -9.01
C ILE A 62 -5.20 -5.66 -7.92
N MET A 63 -4.67 -5.23 -6.78
CA MET A 63 -5.51 -4.77 -5.66
C MET A 63 -6.32 -3.53 -6.01
N ARG A 64 -5.72 -2.58 -6.73
CA ARG A 64 -6.45 -1.39 -7.17
C ARG A 64 -7.62 -1.75 -8.08
N GLU A 65 -7.41 -2.65 -9.03
CA GLU A 65 -8.48 -3.09 -9.93
C GLU A 65 -9.65 -3.71 -9.16
N LYS A 66 -9.35 -4.57 -8.20
CA LYS A 66 -10.37 -5.24 -7.40
C LYS A 66 -11.04 -4.28 -6.41
N ALA A 67 -10.27 -3.36 -5.83
CA ALA A 67 -10.77 -2.42 -4.84
C ALA A 67 -11.70 -1.35 -5.44
N ILE A 68 -11.48 -0.95 -6.69
CA ILE A 68 -12.34 0.04 -7.37
C ILE A 68 -13.80 -0.43 -7.30
N PHE A 69 -14.05 -1.69 -7.62
CA PHE A 69 -15.39 -2.24 -7.57
C PHE A 69 -15.92 -2.33 -6.14
N ALA A 70 -15.11 -2.86 -5.22
CA ALA A 70 -15.52 -3.07 -3.83
C ALA A 70 -15.76 -1.76 -3.08
N LEU A 71 -15.06 -0.68 -3.44
CA LEU A 71 -15.22 0.64 -2.83
C LEU A 71 -16.30 1.47 -3.52
N GLN A 72 -17.08 0.86 -4.44
CA GLN A 72 -18.16 1.50 -5.16
C GLN A 72 -17.68 2.75 -5.93
N MET A 73 -16.49 2.65 -6.51
CA MET A 73 -15.93 3.72 -7.32
C MET A 73 -16.17 3.46 -8.79
N THR A 74 -16.33 4.54 -9.56
CA THR A 74 -16.33 4.43 -11.01
C THR A 74 -14.89 4.22 -11.49
N LYS A 75 -14.75 3.67 -12.70
CA LYS A 75 -13.43 3.50 -13.30
C LYS A 75 -12.71 4.85 -13.35
N LEU A 76 -11.48 4.88 -12.85
CA LEU A 76 -10.68 6.09 -12.82
C LEU A 76 -9.72 6.13 -14.00
N ASP A 77 -9.58 7.30 -14.60
CA ASP A 77 -8.61 7.57 -15.66
C ASP A 77 -7.28 8.10 -15.10
N GLY A 78 -7.05 7.93 -13.80
CA GLY A 78 -5.86 8.42 -13.14
C GLY A 78 -5.67 7.79 -11.77
N PRO A 79 -4.73 8.32 -10.97
CA PRO A 79 -4.44 7.77 -9.64
C PRO A 79 -5.65 7.90 -8.70
N LEU A 80 -5.75 6.97 -7.76
CA LEU A 80 -6.78 7.04 -6.72
C LEU A 80 -6.57 8.27 -5.83
N PRO A 81 -7.66 8.87 -5.31
CA PRO A 81 -7.53 9.89 -4.27
C PRO A 81 -6.72 9.38 -3.10
N HIS A 82 -5.98 10.26 -2.45
CA HIS A 82 -5.05 9.89 -1.37
C HIS A 82 -5.68 8.96 -0.31
N ALA A 83 -6.84 9.32 0.21
CA ALA A 83 -7.48 8.53 1.26
C ALA A 83 -7.85 7.12 0.78
N LYS A 84 -8.30 6.98 -0.47
CA LYS A 84 -8.61 5.68 -1.06
C LYS A 84 -7.35 4.87 -1.31
N GLU A 85 -6.29 5.50 -1.79
CA GLU A 85 -5.00 4.83 -2.02
C GLU A 85 -4.41 4.29 -0.72
N VAL A 86 -4.46 5.07 0.37
CA VAL A 86 -4.00 4.59 1.69
C VAL A 86 -4.82 3.37 2.12
N LYS A 87 -6.14 3.41 1.93
CA LYS A 87 -7.02 2.26 2.23
C LYS A 87 -6.60 1.01 1.46
N VAL A 88 -6.37 1.16 0.16
CA VAL A 88 -5.96 0.04 -0.68
C VAL A 88 -4.62 -0.51 -0.23
N GLN A 89 -3.64 0.35 -0.02
CA GLN A 89 -2.31 -0.09 0.40
C GLN A 89 -2.32 -0.78 1.76
N LEU A 90 -2.88 -0.13 2.76
CA LEU A 90 -2.91 -0.68 4.12
C LEU A 90 -3.81 -1.91 4.21
N GLY A 91 -5.01 -1.82 3.65
CA GLY A 91 -5.97 -2.93 3.69
C GLY A 91 -5.47 -4.17 2.95
N SER A 92 -4.76 -3.97 1.84
CA SER A 92 -4.15 -5.09 1.10
C SER A 92 -3.17 -5.85 1.96
N MET A 93 -2.29 -5.12 2.64
CA MET A 93 -1.25 -5.75 3.44
C MET A 93 -1.80 -6.34 4.75
N LEU A 94 -2.73 -5.66 5.40
CA LEU A 94 -3.40 -6.22 6.58
C LEU A 94 -4.21 -7.46 6.22
N GLY A 95 -4.92 -7.44 5.10
CA GLY A 95 -5.69 -8.60 4.63
C GLY A 95 -4.80 -9.78 4.28
N LEU A 96 -3.67 -9.52 3.62
CA LEU A 96 -2.70 -10.56 3.30
C LEU A 96 -2.09 -11.16 4.56
N GLN A 97 -1.68 -10.31 5.50
CA GLN A 97 -1.14 -10.73 6.79
C GLN A 97 -2.13 -11.59 7.56
N LYS A 98 -3.40 -11.18 7.61
CA LYS A 98 -4.45 -11.91 8.28
C LYS A 98 -4.71 -13.28 7.63
N ALA A 99 -4.65 -13.34 6.29
CA ALA A 99 -4.83 -14.62 5.58
C ALA A 99 -3.71 -15.60 5.89
N LEU A 100 -2.48 -15.11 6.01
CA LEU A 100 -1.31 -15.93 6.35
C LEU A 100 -1.25 -16.26 7.83
N HIS A 101 -1.64 -15.33 8.68
CA HIS A 101 -1.51 -15.40 10.14
C HIS A 101 -2.83 -14.96 10.78
N PRO A 102 -3.82 -15.89 10.88
CA PRO A 102 -5.12 -15.55 11.47
C PRO A 102 -5.04 -15.00 12.90
N GLU A 103 -4.00 -15.37 13.65
CA GLU A 103 -3.75 -14.84 14.99
C GLU A 103 -3.47 -13.33 15.01
N LEU A 104 -3.14 -12.76 13.84
CA LEU A 104 -2.91 -11.33 13.67
C LEU A 104 -4.15 -10.60 13.11
N ALA A 105 -5.33 -11.21 13.18
CA ALA A 105 -6.54 -10.62 12.62
C ALA A 105 -6.89 -9.24 13.20
N ALA A 106 -6.51 -8.98 14.45
CA ALA A 106 -6.77 -7.70 15.10
C ALA A 106 -5.63 -6.69 14.92
N ALA A 107 -4.53 -7.07 14.26
CA ALA A 107 -3.40 -6.17 14.04
C ALA A 107 -3.79 -5.02 13.10
N ASP A 108 -3.28 -3.84 13.39
CA ASP A 108 -3.50 -2.64 12.57
C ASP A 108 -2.21 -2.14 11.91
N GLU A 109 -1.14 -2.91 12.01
CA GLU A 109 0.17 -2.59 11.44
C GLU A 109 0.77 -3.79 10.74
N VAL A 110 1.61 -3.54 9.73
CA VAL A 110 2.39 -4.55 9.03
C VAL A 110 3.88 -4.23 9.17
N ASN A 111 4.64 -5.16 9.71
CA ASN A 111 6.05 -4.93 10.04
C ASN A 111 6.99 -5.05 8.84
N ASP A 112 6.66 -5.88 7.85
CA ASP A 112 7.50 -6.05 6.67
C ASP A 112 6.63 -6.39 5.45
N ILE A 113 6.39 -5.39 4.61
CA ILE A 113 5.56 -5.53 3.42
C ILE A 113 6.12 -6.61 2.48
N HIS A 114 7.37 -6.49 2.08
CA HIS A 114 7.95 -7.43 1.11
C HIS A 114 8.10 -8.82 1.70
N GLY A 115 8.48 -8.92 2.97
CA GLY A 115 8.56 -10.21 3.66
C GLY A 115 7.22 -10.93 3.69
N THR A 116 6.14 -10.19 3.98
CA THR A 116 4.77 -10.73 3.98
C THR A 116 4.38 -11.18 2.57
N LEU A 117 4.71 -10.40 1.55
CA LEU A 117 4.42 -10.76 0.16
C LEU A 117 5.17 -12.03 -0.27
N LEU A 118 6.45 -12.15 0.07
CA LEU A 118 7.24 -13.36 -0.24
C LEU A 118 6.65 -14.59 0.44
N GLU A 119 6.26 -14.47 1.69
CA GLU A 119 5.60 -15.56 2.42
C GLU A 119 4.30 -15.97 1.73
N ALA A 120 3.52 -14.99 1.28
CA ALA A 120 2.28 -15.25 0.56
C ALA A 120 2.53 -15.95 -0.77
N ILE A 121 3.52 -15.53 -1.53
CA ILE A 121 3.88 -16.16 -2.80
C ILE A 121 4.28 -17.62 -2.57
N GLU A 122 5.07 -17.88 -1.53
CA GLU A 122 5.46 -19.25 -1.17
C GLU A 122 4.23 -20.08 -0.79
N HIS A 123 3.33 -19.54 -0.01
CA HIS A 123 2.15 -20.26 0.47
C HIS A 123 1.11 -20.50 -0.63
N TYR A 124 0.84 -19.51 -1.48
CA TYR A 124 -0.21 -19.58 -2.51
C TYR A 124 0.31 -19.91 -3.89
N GLY A 125 1.63 -19.90 -4.11
CA GLY A 125 2.26 -20.28 -5.35
C GLY A 125 2.66 -19.14 -6.27
N ALA A 126 1.86 -18.08 -6.35
CA ALA A 126 2.12 -16.92 -7.21
C ALA A 126 1.32 -15.71 -6.73
N ILE A 127 1.71 -14.51 -7.18
CA ILE A 127 0.98 -13.28 -6.87
C ILE A 127 -0.45 -13.36 -7.41
N GLU A 128 -0.66 -13.94 -8.57
CA GLU A 128 -1.99 -14.09 -9.18
C GLU A 128 -2.90 -15.01 -8.39
N SER A 129 -2.31 -15.88 -7.55
CA SER A 129 -3.04 -16.91 -6.81
C SER A 129 -3.38 -16.50 -5.36
N LEU A 130 -3.13 -15.26 -4.97
CA LEU A 130 -3.42 -14.78 -3.62
C LEU A 130 -4.95 -14.74 -3.37
N PRO A 131 -5.39 -14.82 -2.10
CA PRO A 131 -6.81 -14.85 -1.78
C PRO A 131 -7.43 -13.44 -1.86
N TYR A 132 -7.53 -12.89 -3.04
CA TYR A 132 -7.96 -11.52 -3.26
C TYR A 132 -9.35 -11.18 -2.73
N GLU A 133 -10.28 -12.14 -2.78
CA GLU A 133 -11.63 -11.90 -2.24
C GLU A 133 -11.61 -11.59 -0.76
N GLN A 134 -10.81 -12.32 0.01
CA GLN A 134 -10.63 -12.06 1.44
C GLN A 134 -9.89 -10.76 1.69
N ILE A 135 -8.84 -10.51 0.90
CA ILE A 135 -8.01 -9.31 1.05
C ILE A 135 -8.86 -8.06 0.82
N VAL A 136 -9.68 -8.05 -0.23
CA VAL A 136 -10.54 -6.91 -0.57
C VAL A 136 -11.53 -6.61 0.55
N GLN A 137 -12.04 -7.63 1.25
CA GLN A 137 -12.93 -7.41 2.39
C GLN A 137 -12.24 -6.61 3.49
N THR A 138 -10.95 -6.87 3.73
CA THR A 138 -10.18 -6.09 4.69
C THR A 138 -9.99 -4.64 4.23
N VAL A 139 -9.75 -4.44 2.93
CA VAL A 139 -9.67 -3.08 2.36
C VAL A 139 -10.94 -2.29 2.65
N VAL A 140 -12.10 -2.90 2.42
CA VAL A 140 -13.40 -2.26 2.66
C VAL A 140 -13.58 -1.91 4.13
N GLN A 141 -13.08 -2.74 5.04
CA GLN A 141 -13.23 -2.56 6.48
C GLN A 141 -12.31 -1.48 7.07
N ILE A 142 -11.26 -1.08 6.36
CA ILE A 142 -10.36 -0.03 6.85
C ILE A 142 -11.13 1.28 6.98
N GLN A 143 -11.16 1.82 8.20
CA GLN A 143 -11.84 3.08 8.45
C GLN A 143 -10.95 4.26 8.11
N GLY A 144 -11.53 5.22 7.42
CA GLY A 144 -10.85 6.46 7.13
C GLY A 144 -10.79 7.36 8.37
N ARG A 145 -10.16 8.52 8.20
CA ARG A 145 -10.08 9.51 9.25
C ARG A 145 -11.51 9.98 9.63
N PRO A 146 -11.86 10.02 10.94
CA PRO A 146 -13.19 10.48 11.34
C PRO A 146 -13.50 11.88 10.79
N LYS A 147 -14.75 12.11 10.44
CA LYS A 147 -15.20 13.44 10.05
C LYS A 147 -15.04 14.39 11.23
N ARG A 148 -14.77 15.66 10.96
CA ARG A 148 -14.51 16.66 11.99
C ARG A 148 -15.60 16.71 13.08
N LYS A 149 -16.86 16.54 12.68
CA LYS A 149 -18.01 16.53 13.61
C LYS A 149 -18.03 15.32 14.54
N ASP A 150 -17.33 14.24 14.20
CA ASP A 150 -17.30 12.99 14.95
C ASP A 150 -16.10 12.90 15.90
N ARG A 151 -15.32 13.98 16.02
CA ARG A 151 -14.09 14.04 16.84
C ARG A 151 -14.30 14.65 18.21
N ARG A 152 -15.47 14.58 18.73
CA ARG A 152 -15.75 15.14 20.06
C ARG A 152 -15.33 14.19 21.18
#